data_d0ef6da7b3a7227f7f25e64fdfc0b118
#
_entry.id   d0ef6da7b3a7227f7f25e64fdfc0b118
#
_cell.length_a   1.000
_cell.length_b   1.000
_cell.length_c   1.000
_cell.angle_alpha   90.00
_cell.angle_beta   90.00
_cell.angle_gamma   90.00
#
_symmetry.space_group_name_H-M   'P 1'
#
loop_
_entity.id
_entity.type
_entity.pdbx_description
1 polymer ?
#
loop_
_entity_poly.entity_id
_entity_poly.type
_entity_poly.pdbx_seq_one_letter_code
_entity_poly.pdbx_strand_id
1 'polypeptide(L)'
;MGPKAKKSGSKKKKVTKAERLKLLQEEEERRLKEEEEARLKYEKEEMERLEIQRIEKEKLNRLEAKDLERKNEELEELYLLERCFPEAEKLKQETRMLSQWKHYIQCDGSPDPSIAQEMNTFISLWKEKTNETFEEVIEKSKVVLNLIEKLKFILLETPPCDLQDKNIIQYQESILQLQELLHLKFNVATEILLRQASTLADLDSGNMEKVIKDENVTLYVWANLKKNPRHRSVRFSETQIGFEIPRILATSDIAVRLLHTHYDHVSALHPVSTPSKEHTSSVTELVKDDVENVEKAISKEVEEESKQQEKQSHLIQEEKLKVEEEQDDIEVKMSSAEEESEAIKCELEMKVLSETVSAGKHWRTDGISNVSYKPNERLITFSLDTFGPVTLIQDAHINMPYQSWELRPLDVNKVLLTVTTVFTEIQIQIKENLCMLSSVKLKDKKHISILEGTWMTPIPFIIALKEAGLNIFPTRYSHFYVVINNKVPLVEVKAYRQMALLSSTFAFGWSKWNLLCNSTKVVFKVREHLPEECTENPNWALLMFSGDRAQRLKIKEESEAFSEALKEETEFHSTLYHMVRDFASKEAMEKVRSSNCQFVNSVCHMLLSTRLLSYS
;
A
#
# COMPACT_ATOMS: atom_id res chain seq x y z
N MET A 1 -68.22 75.59 -12.89
CA MET A 1 -67.85 76.85 -12.28
C MET A 1 -66.56 76.66 -11.47
N GLY A 2 -65.43 77.22 -11.94
CA GLY A 2 -64.20 77.23 -11.22
C GLY A 2 -64.11 78.28 -10.14
N PRO A 3 -63.04 78.31 -9.35
CA PRO A 3 -62.21 79.48 -9.52
C PRO A 3 -60.67 79.20 -9.57
N LYS A 4 -60.04 80.11 -10.27
CA LYS A 4 -58.64 80.31 -10.56
C LYS A 4 -57.75 80.37 -9.31
N ALA A 5 -56.73 79.56 -9.19
CA ALA A 5 -55.63 79.76 -8.26
C ALA A 5 -54.54 80.63 -8.90
N LYS A 6 -54.19 81.70 -8.18
CA LYS A 6 -53.18 82.71 -8.54
C LYS A 6 -51.76 82.08 -8.49
N LYS A 7 -50.99 82.20 -9.59
CA LYS A 7 -49.53 82.00 -9.60
C LYS A 7 -48.89 83.13 -8.77
N SER A 8 -48.25 82.78 -7.65
CA SER A 8 -47.27 83.63 -6.99
C SER A 8 -45.90 83.37 -7.65
N GLY A 9 -45.41 84.33 -8.39
CA GLY A 9 -44.10 84.35 -8.99
C GLY A 9 -43.01 84.51 -7.92
N SER A 10 -42.26 83.46 -7.63
CA SER A 10 -41.04 83.62 -6.87
C SER A 10 -39.97 84.19 -7.81
N LYS A 11 -39.58 85.44 -7.51
CA LYS A 11 -38.40 86.06 -8.17
C LYS A 11 -37.16 85.25 -7.90
N LYS A 12 -36.67 84.48 -8.87
CA LYS A 12 -35.32 83.95 -8.86
C LYS A 12 -34.35 85.12 -8.83
N LYS A 13 -33.68 85.34 -7.70
CA LYS A 13 -32.51 86.20 -7.61
C LYS A 13 -31.52 85.68 -8.59
N LYS A 14 -31.11 86.46 -9.59
CA LYS A 14 -29.96 86.12 -10.48
C LYS A 14 -28.73 86.19 -9.62
N VAL A 15 -28.19 84.97 -9.29
CA VAL A 15 -26.88 84.81 -8.65
C VAL A 15 -25.84 85.43 -9.58
N THR A 16 -25.10 86.37 -9.09
CA THR A 16 -24.06 87.06 -9.87
C THR A 16 -22.98 86.12 -10.25
N LYS A 17 -22.28 86.36 -11.39
CA LYS A 17 -21.22 85.49 -11.87
C LYS A 17 -20.14 85.25 -10.81
N ALA A 18 -19.91 86.21 -9.93
CA ALA A 18 -18.98 86.16 -8.80
C ALA A 18 -19.45 85.24 -7.68
N GLU A 19 -20.73 85.21 -7.35
CA GLU A 19 -21.32 84.29 -6.34
C GLU A 19 -21.36 82.87 -6.84
N ARG A 20 -21.55 82.65 -8.13
CA ARG A 20 -21.49 81.32 -8.73
C ARG A 20 -20.03 80.73 -8.73
N LEU A 21 -19.06 81.61 -8.94
CA LEU A 21 -17.62 81.22 -8.86
C LEU A 21 -17.23 80.87 -7.41
N LYS A 22 -17.72 81.63 -6.43
CA LYS A 22 -17.52 81.36 -5.00
C LYS A 22 -18.13 80.00 -4.59
N LEU A 23 -19.40 79.77 -4.99
CA LEU A 23 -20.05 78.48 -4.71
C LEU A 23 -19.34 77.30 -5.35
N LEU A 24 -18.83 77.46 -6.58
CA LEU A 24 -18.03 76.41 -7.23
C LEU A 24 -16.68 76.19 -6.50
N GLN A 25 -16.04 77.28 -6.04
CA GLN A 25 -14.80 77.13 -5.25
C GLN A 25 -15.04 76.51 -3.89
N GLU A 26 -16.12 76.84 -3.18
CA GLU A 26 -16.52 76.28 -1.91
C GLU A 26 -16.92 74.77 -2.07
N GLU A 27 -17.54 74.42 -3.21
CA GLU A 27 -17.92 73.04 -3.53
C GLU A 27 -16.70 72.22 -3.91
N GLU A 28 -15.74 72.83 -4.60
CA GLU A 28 -14.46 72.21 -4.96
C GLU A 28 -13.54 72.02 -3.73
N GLU A 29 -13.49 73.03 -2.83
CA GLU A 29 -12.76 72.88 -1.55
C GLU A 29 -13.41 71.84 -0.63
N ARG A 30 -14.74 71.74 -0.62
CA ARG A 30 -15.41 70.70 0.16
C ARG A 30 -15.13 69.31 -0.41
N ARG A 31 -15.17 69.17 -1.73
CA ARG A 31 -14.84 67.91 -2.40
C ARG A 31 -13.38 67.48 -2.17
N LEU A 32 -12.44 68.44 -2.23
CA LEU A 32 -11.04 68.19 -1.92
C LEU A 32 -10.84 67.76 -0.45
N LYS A 33 -11.56 68.38 0.48
CA LYS A 33 -11.52 67.98 1.90
C LYS A 33 -12.15 66.61 2.13
N GLU A 34 -13.23 66.27 1.49
CA GLU A 34 -13.86 64.95 1.56
C GLU A 34 -12.95 63.87 0.94
N GLU A 35 -12.27 64.16 -0.18
CA GLU A 35 -11.26 63.28 -0.79
C GLU A 35 -10.02 63.11 0.12
N GLU A 36 -9.59 64.17 0.78
CA GLU A 36 -8.45 64.12 1.70
C GLU A 36 -8.80 63.35 2.98
N GLU A 37 -10.00 63.55 3.54
CA GLU A 37 -10.50 62.77 4.67
C GLU A 37 -10.70 61.29 4.32
N ALA A 38 -11.22 60.98 3.14
CA ALA A 38 -11.38 59.63 2.65
C ALA A 38 -10.01 58.95 2.44
N ARG A 39 -9.02 59.68 1.91
CA ARG A 39 -7.65 59.19 1.74
C ARG A 39 -7.00 58.93 3.10
N LEU A 40 -7.11 59.85 4.04
CA LEU A 40 -6.58 59.70 5.40
C LEU A 40 -7.24 58.54 6.14
N LYS A 41 -8.55 58.34 5.93
CA LYS A 41 -9.26 57.20 6.50
C LYS A 41 -8.78 55.85 5.89
N TYR A 42 -8.61 55.79 4.58
CA TYR A 42 -8.07 54.63 3.88
C TYR A 42 -6.63 54.32 4.33
N GLU A 43 -5.78 55.35 4.39
CA GLU A 43 -4.39 55.19 4.88
C GLU A 43 -4.37 54.70 6.34
N LYS A 44 -5.31 55.16 7.17
CA LYS A 44 -5.40 54.71 8.55
C LYS A 44 -5.88 53.26 8.66
N GLU A 45 -6.88 52.85 7.89
CA GLU A 45 -7.37 51.46 7.81
C GLU A 45 -6.30 50.53 7.24
N GLU A 46 -5.53 51.00 6.27
CA GLU A 46 -4.41 50.24 5.69
C GLU A 46 -3.27 50.09 6.72
N MET A 47 -2.94 51.15 7.43
CA MET A 47 -1.96 51.11 8.53
C MET A 47 -2.38 50.17 9.64
N GLU A 48 -3.66 50.19 10.06
CA GLU A 48 -4.19 49.27 11.06
C GLU A 48 -4.13 47.82 10.57
N ARG A 49 -4.45 47.56 9.29
CA ARG A 49 -4.35 46.24 8.68
C ARG A 49 -2.88 45.73 8.64
N LEU A 50 -1.97 46.59 8.23
CA LEU A 50 -0.52 46.27 8.21
C LEU A 50 0.03 46.04 9.62
N GLU A 51 -0.45 46.82 10.60
CA GLU A 51 -0.04 46.64 12.00
C GLU A 51 -0.53 45.29 12.55
N ILE A 52 -1.79 44.92 12.27
CA ILE A 52 -2.32 43.59 12.65
C ILE A 52 -1.52 42.47 11.99
N GLN A 53 -1.23 42.59 10.70
CA GLN A 53 -0.39 41.59 9.99
C GLN A 53 1.03 41.52 10.58
N ARG A 54 1.59 42.68 10.97
CA ARG A 54 2.91 42.73 11.61
C ARG A 54 2.91 42.01 12.95
N ILE A 55 1.89 42.24 13.77
CA ILE A 55 1.73 41.61 15.08
C ILE A 55 1.53 40.10 14.93
N GLU A 56 0.71 39.67 13.98
CA GLU A 56 0.51 38.24 13.70
C GLU A 56 1.80 37.56 13.21
N LYS A 57 2.53 38.22 12.32
CA LYS A 57 3.82 37.72 11.82
C LYS A 57 4.87 37.66 12.92
N GLU A 58 4.90 38.68 13.81
CA GLU A 58 5.83 38.69 14.94
C GLU A 58 5.49 37.60 15.96
N LYS A 59 4.19 37.35 16.21
CA LYS A 59 3.73 36.23 17.04
C LYS A 59 4.16 34.89 16.44
N LEU A 60 3.98 34.72 15.12
CA LEU A 60 4.41 33.50 14.43
C LEU A 60 5.93 33.29 14.49
N ASN A 61 6.71 34.34 14.22
CA ASN A 61 8.17 34.29 14.30
C ASN A 61 8.66 33.95 15.72
N ARG A 62 7.96 34.44 16.75
CA ARG A 62 8.28 34.10 18.15
C ARG A 62 8.01 32.63 18.46
N LEU A 63 6.90 32.08 17.93
CA LEU A 63 6.59 30.66 18.07
C LEU A 63 7.61 29.79 17.32
N GLU A 64 8.03 30.22 16.14
CA GLU A 64 9.05 29.51 15.35
C GLU A 64 10.43 29.54 16.01
N ALA A 65 10.82 30.67 16.63
CA ALA A 65 12.06 30.79 17.39
C ALA A 65 12.07 29.85 18.60
N LYS A 66 10.96 29.77 19.34
CA LYS A 66 10.82 28.81 20.44
C LYS A 66 10.88 27.34 19.97
N ASP A 67 10.27 27.03 18.83
CA ASP A 67 10.36 25.70 18.23
C ASP A 67 11.81 25.32 17.92
N LEU A 68 12.58 26.26 17.40
CA LEU A 68 14.01 26.05 17.11
C LEU A 68 14.87 25.86 18.40
N GLU A 69 14.62 26.64 19.44
CA GLU A 69 15.30 26.48 20.73
C GLU A 69 15.00 25.11 21.34
N ARG A 70 13.75 24.71 21.37
CA ARG A 70 13.29 23.42 21.91
C ARG A 70 13.83 22.24 21.10
N LYS A 71 14.01 22.38 19.80
CA LYS A 71 14.51 21.32 18.92
C LYS A 71 15.82 20.71 19.41
N ASN A 72 16.74 21.52 19.90
CA ASN A 72 18.03 21.05 20.40
C ASN A 72 17.90 20.33 21.75
N GLU A 73 17.05 20.82 22.65
CA GLU A 73 16.80 20.20 23.95
C GLU A 73 16.01 18.89 23.82
N GLU A 74 15.10 18.83 22.84
CA GLU A 74 14.24 17.68 22.56
C GLU A 74 14.98 16.56 21.80
N LEU A 75 16.01 16.89 21.02
CA LEU A 75 16.81 15.92 20.26
C LEU A 75 17.45 14.84 21.16
N GLU A 76 17.88 15.19 22.37
CA GLU A 76 18.49 14.23 23.29
C GLU A 76 17.46 13.18 23.76
N GLU A 77 16.25 13.61 24.09
CA GLU A 77 15.16 12.74 24.52
C GLU A 77 14.66 11.84 23.36
N LEU A 78 14.52 12.43 22.16
CA LEU A 78 14.20 11.69 20.96
C LEU A 78 15.27 10.64 20.61
N TYR A 79 16.54 10.98 20.75
CA TYR A 79 17.66 10.07 20.51
C TYR A 79 17.61 8.83 21.42
N LEU A 80 17.19 8.97 22.67
CA LEU A 80 17.01 7.84 23.60
C LEU A 80 15.91 6.88 23.09
N LEU A 81 14.86 7.43 22.50
CA LEU A 81 13.72 6.65 21.98
C LEU A 81 14.02 5.99 20.63
N GLU A 82 14.79 6.67 19.77
CA GLU A 82 15.24 6.10 18.49
C GLU A 82 16.21 4.91 18.66
N ARG A 83 16.80 4.72 19.85
CA ARG A 83 17.59 3.51 20.15
C ARG A 83 16.80 2.20 20.01
N CYS A 84 15.48 2.26 20.11
CA CYS A 84 14.64 1.08 19.95
C CYS A 84 14.90 0.32 18.64
N PHE A 85 15.17 1.01 17.53
CA PHE A 85 15.35 0.36 16.23
C PHE A 85 16.68 -0.42 16.12
N PRO A 86 17.85 0.13 16.48
CA PRO A 86 19.10 -0.63 16.50
C PRO A 86 19.09 -1.82 17.47
N GLU A 87 18.47 -1.67 18.65
CA GLU A 87 18.36 -2.76 19.61
C GLU A 87 17.46 -3.90 19.07
N ALA A 88 16.33 -3.57 18.46
CA ALA A 88 15.46 -4.53 17.82
C ALA A 88 16.19 -5.28 16.67
N GLU A 89 17.00 -4.57 15.88
CA GLU A 89 17.77 -5.19 14.79
C GLU A 89 18.86 -6.13 15.34
N LYS A 90 19.54 -5.74 16.42
CA LYS A 90 20.49 -6.60 17.11
C LYS A 90 19.84 -7.90 17.59
N LEU A 91 18.65 -7.83 18.20
CA LEU A 91 17.90 -9.02 18.64
C LEU A 91 17.48 -9.91 17.46
N LYS A 92 17.15 -9.34 16.32
CA LYS A 92 16.87 -10.09 15.09
C LYS A 92 18.12 -10.82 14.59
N GLN A 93 19.29 -10.15 14.59
CA GLN A 93 20.57 -10.77 14.21
C GLN A 93 20.93 -11.93 15.14
N GLU A 94 20.76 -11.77 16.45
CA GLU A 94 20.97 -12.84 17.43
C GLU A 94 20.03 -14.04 17.16
N THR A 95 18.78 -13.76 16.85
CA THR A 95 17.79 -14.80 16.50
C THR A 95 18.19 -15.56 15.22
N ARG A 96 18.68 -14.85 14.20
CA ARG A 96 19.21 -15.48 12.97
C ARG A 96 20.40 -16.39 13.26
N MET A 97 21.37 -15.93 14.05
CA MET A 97 22.53 -16.71 14.44
C MET A 97 22.13 -17.98 15.20
N LEU A 98 21.17 -17.88 16.12
CA LEU A 98 20.63 -19.03 16.84
C LEU A 98 19.91 -20.01 15.92
N SER A 99 19.18 -19.52 14.91
CA SER A 99 18.52 -20.34 13.90
C SER A 99 19.51 -21.09 13.04
N GLN A 100 20.59 -20.44 12.59
CA GLN A 100 21.70 -21.08 11.85
C GLN A 100 22.39 -22.14 12.69
N TRP A 101 22.65 -21.85 13.97
CA TRP A 101 23.24 -22.82 14.90
C TRP A 101 22.35 -24.05 15.10
N LYS A 102 21.03 -23.85 15.26
CA LYS A 102 20.07 -24.96 15.37
C LYS A 102 20.07 -25.82 14.11
N HIS A 103 20.08 -25.20 12.93
CA HIS A 103 20.17 -25.91 11.66
C HIS A 103 21.43 -26.75 11.55
N TYR A 104 22.59 -26.20 11.92
CA TYR A 104 23.87 -26.90 11.94
C TYR A 104 23.84 -28.13 12.86
N ILE A 105 23.22 -28.02 14.04
CA ILE A 105 23.13 -29.14 15.00
C ILE A 105 22.17 -30.25 14.51
N GLN A 106 21.08 -29.87 13.81
CA GLN A 106 20.06 -30.82 13.36
C GLN A 106 20.59 -31.83 12.35
N CYS A 107 21.55 -31.48 11.51
CA CYS A 107 22.21 -32.35 10.51
C CYS A 107 21.20 -33.17 9.69
N ASP A 108 20.07 -32.56 9.28
CA ASP A 108 19.01 -33.24 8.51
C ASP A 108 19.35 -33.45 7.03
N GLY A 109 20.56 -33.07 6.62
CA GLY A 109 21.06 -33.18 5.24
C GLY A 109 20.51 -32.09 4.31
N SER A 110 19.76 -31.10 4.81
CA SER A 110 19.39 -29.94 4.05
C SER A 110 20.53 -28.90 4.04
N PRO A 111 20.80 -28.21 2.91
CA PRO A 111 21.84 -27.21 2.84
C PRO A 111 21.41 -25.92 3.58
N ASP A 112 22.39 -25.15 4.08
CA ASP A 112 22.14 -23.81 4.57
C ASP A 112 21.90 -22.87 3.38
N PRO A 113 20.71 -22.24 3.27
CA PRO A 113 20.38 -21.35 2.16
C PRO A 113 21.26 -20.10 2.08
N SER A 114 21.92 -19.71 3.18
CA SER A 114 22.85 -18.58 3.22
C SER A 114 24.23 -18.89 2.62
N ILE A 115 24.57 -20.18 2.46
CA ILE A 115 25.88 -20.68 1.98
C ILE A 115 25.77 -21.14 0.53
N ALA A 116 26.33 -20.37 -0.40
CA ALA A 116 26.30 -20.65 -1.84
C ALA A 116 26.84 -22.01 -2.23
N GLN A 117 27.94 -22.42 -1.59
CA GLN A 117 28.62 -23.69 -1.90
C GLN A 117 27.73 -24.89 -1.54
N GLU A 118 27.05 -24.86 -0.42
CA GLU A 118 26.11 -25.91 -0.01
C GLU A 118 24.93 -26.00 -0.95
N MET A 119 24.36 -24.86 -1.31
CA MET A 119 23.24 -24.77 -2.26
C MET A 119 23.62 -25.33 -3.62
N ASN A 120 24.75 -24.89 -4.18
CA ASN A 120 25.24 -25.37 -5.47
C ASN A 120 25.55 -26.88 -5.46
N THR A 121 26.12 -27.38 -4.36
CA THR A 121 26.39 -28.80 -4.17
C THR A 121 25.08 -29.61 -4.12
N PHE A 122 24.11 -29.16 -3.36
CA PHE A 122 22.80 -29.82 -3.28
C PHE A 122 22.11 -29.87 -4.66
N ILE A 123 22.09 -28.75 -5.38
CA ILE A 123 21.48 -28.65 -6.72
C ILE A 123 22.19 -29.62 -7.68
N SER A 124 23.52 -29.63 -7.70
CA SER A 124 24.30 -30.50 -8.57
C SER A 124 24.07 -31.97 -8.29
N LEU A 125 24.13 -32.38 -7.01
CA LEU A 125 23.90 -33.77 -6.61
C LEU A 125 22.47 -34.22 -6.95
N TRP A 126 21.48 -33.40 -6.74
CA TRP A 126 20.12 -33.80 -7.12
C TRP A 126 19.91 -33.80 -8.62
N LYS A 127 20.55 -32.91 -9.38
CA LYS A 127 20.50 -32.88 -10.85
C LYS A 127 21.05 -34.17 -11.45
N GLU A 128 22.14 -34.69 -10.91
CA GLU A 128 22.80 -35.92 -11.38
C GLU A 128 22.01 -37.20 -11.04
N LYS A 129 21.19 -37.19 -9.98
CA LYS A 129 20.41 -38.35 -9.59
C LYS A 129 19.33 -38.64 -10.65
N THR A 130 19.40 -39.83 -11.23
CA THR A 130 18.45 -40.33 -12.25
C THR A 130 17.57 -41.43 -11.68
N ASN A 131 16.50 -41.80 -12.38
CA ASN A 131 15.59 -42.90 -12.03
C ASN A 131 14.83 -42.75 -10.72
N GLU A 132 14.48 -41.51 -10.34
CA GLU A 132 13.62 -41.27 -9.19
C GLU A 132 12.14 -41.47 -9.58
N THR A 133 11.39 -42.15 -8.71
CA THR A 133 9.93 -42.25 -8.86
C THR A 133 9.27 -40.92 -8.60
N PHE A 134 8.00 -40.75 -9.02
CA PHE A 134 7.28 -39.51 -8.83
C PHE A 134 7.12 -39.20 -7.32
N GLU A 135 6.88 -40.22 -6.52
CA GLU A 135 6.74 -40.12 -5.06
C GLU A 135 8.05 -39.67 -4.39
N GLU A 136 9.21 -40.22 -4.83
CA GLU A 136 10.52 -39.77 -4.32
C GLU A 136 10.82 -38.31 -4.69
N VAL A 137 10.41 -37.88 -5.87
CA VAL A 137 10.53 -36.47 -6.27
C VAL A 137 9.63 -35.58 -5.43
N ILE A 138 8.40 -36.00 -5.08
CA ILE A 138 7.53 -35.29 -4.17
C ILE A 138 8.20 -35.06 -2.80
N GLU A 139 8.76 -36.10 -2.19
CA GLU A 139 9.41 -35.96 -0.88
C GLU A 139 10.60 -35.00 -0.92
N LYS A 140 11.41 -35.05 -1.97
CA LYS A 140 12.48 -34.05 -2.15
C LYS A 140 11.99 -32.68 -2.47
N SER A 141 10.88 -32.55 -3.18
CA SER A 141 10.27 -31.24 -3.50
C SER A 141 9.89 -30.46 -2.23
N LYS A 142 9.46 -31.12 -1.16
CA LYS A 142 9.18 -30.49 0.14
C LYS A 142 10.39 -29.78 0.72
N VAL A 143 11.56 -30.43 0.64
CA VAL A 143 12.84 -29.82 1.07
C VAL A 143 13.17 -28.60 0.22
N VAL A 144 13.05 -28.74 -1.10
CA VAL A 144 13.35 -27.65 -2.05
C VAL A 144 12.42 -26.47 -1.88
N LEU A 145 11.12 -26.70 -1.69
CA LEU A 145 10.15 -25.63 -1.43
C LEU A 145 10.47 -24.88 -0.13
N ASN A 146 10.83 -25.59 0.93
CA ASN A 146 11.30 -24.98 2.18
C ASN A 146 12.58 -24.14 1.98
N LEU A 147 13.52 -24.59 1.15
CA LEU A 147 14.72 -23.81 0.81
C LEU A 147 14.36 -22.53 0.04
N ILE A 148 13.46 -22.62 -0.93
CA ILE A 148 12.98 -21.44 -1.68
C ILE A 148 12.30 -20.43 -0.74
N GLU A 149 11.46 -20.90 0.19
CA GLU A 149 10.83 -20.04 1.18
C GLU A 149 11.85 -19.35 2.09
N LYS A 150 12.83 -20.10 2.58
CA LYS A 150 13.92 -19.54 3.40
C LYS A 150 14.73 -18.49 2.64
N LEU A 151 15.07 -18.74 1.36
CA LEU A 151 15.76 -17.76 0.51
C LEU A 151 14.92 -16.49 0.28
N LYS A 152 13.63 -16.64 -0.04
CA LYS A 152 12.69 -15.51 -0.15
C LYS A 152 12.58 -14.74 1.16
N PHE A 153 12.53 -15.43 2.28
CA PHE A 153 12.50 -14.83 3.61
C PHE A 153 13.78 -14.02 3.89
N ILE A 154 14.97 -14.56 3.60
CA ILE A 154 16.25 -13.84 3.75
C ILE A 154 16.24 -12.54 2.92
N LEU A 155 15.77 -12.60 1.67
CA LEU A 155 15.67 -11.43 0.79
C LEU A 155 14.72 -10.35 1.33
N LEU A 156 13.65 -10.74 2.03
CA LEU A 156 12.66 -9.81 2.60
C LEU A 156 13.08 -9.26 3.98
N GLU A 157 13.75 -10.08 4.79
CA GLU A 157 14.10 -9.72 6.16
C GLU A 157 15.36 -8.88 6.24
N THR A 158 16.32 -9.10 5.35
CA THR A 158 17.61 -8.40 5.42
C THR A 158 17.46 -6.99 4.88
N PRO A 159 17.86 -5.96 5.65
CA PRO A 159 17.82 -4.58 5.20
C PRO A 159 18.63 -4.39 3.90
N PRO A 160 18.19 -3.54 2.97
CA PRO A 160 18.91 -3.30 1.70
C PRO A 160 20.36 -2.82 1.88
N CYS A 161 20.66 -2.16 3.01
CA CYS A 161 22.02 -1.71 3.35
C CYS A 161 22.98 -2.84 3.74
N ASP A 162 22.45 -3.97 4.25
CA ASP A 162 23.23 -5.11 4.73
C ASP A 162 23.38 -6.20 3.66
N LEU A 163 22.49 -6.20 2.67
CA LEU A 163 22.57 -7.09 1.51
C LEU A 163 23.52 -6.53 0.47
N GLN A 164 24.66 -7.20 0.28
CA GLN A 164 25.51 -6.91 -0.87
C GLN A 164 24.79 -7.34 -2.16
N ASP A 165 24.88 -6.52 -3.22
CA ASP A 165 24.28 -6.79 -4.53
C ASP A 165 24.59 -8.23 -5.05
N LYS A 166 25.81 -8.72 -4.78
CA LYS A 166 26.24 -10.08 -5.15
C LYS A 166 25.41 -11.17 -4.47
N ASN A 167 25.07 -10.98 -3.19
CA ASN A 167 24.30 -11.97 -2.42
C ASN A 167 22.84 -11.99 -2.89
N ILE A 168 22.28 -10.82 -3.21
CA ILE A 168 20.92 -10.73 -3.76
C ILE A 168 20.81 -11.50 -5.06
N ILE A 169 21.72 -11.23 -6.00
CA ILE A 169 21.76 -11.92 -7.29
C ILE A 169 21.91 -13.43 -7.08
N GLN A 170 22.82 -13.85 -6.22
CA GLN A 170 23.05 -15.25 -5.91
C GLN A 170 21.82 -15.95 -5.33
N TYR A 171 21.10 -15.32 -4.38
CA TYR A 171 19.88 -15.91 -3.83
C TYR A 171 18.77 -16.02 -4.88
N GLN A 172 18.63 -15.00 -5.74
CA GLN A 172 17.68 -15.03 -6.86
C GLN A 172 18.02 -16.13 -7.88
N GLU A 173 19.29 -16.28 -8.25
CA GLU A 173 19.76 -17.36 -9.12
C GLU A 173 19.53 -18.73 -8.51
N SER A 174 19.79 -18.90 -7.21
CA SER A 174 19.52 -20.15 -6.49
C SER A 174 18.04 -20.51 -6.50
N ILE A 175 17.14 -19.53 -6.30
CA ILE A 175 15.70 -19.75 -6.38
C ILE A 175 15.30 -20.22 -7.79
N LEU A 176 15.77 -19.55 -8.84
CA LEU A 176 15.46 -19.90 -10.22
C LEU A 176 15.97 -21.28 -10.57
N GLN A 177 17.21 -21.63 -10.19
CA GLN A 177 17.79 -22.95 -10.42
C GLN A 177 17.01 -24.06 -9.70
N LEU A 178 16.56 -23.83 -8.45
CA LEU A 178 15.74 -24.77 -7.71
C LEU A 178 14.35 -24.97 -8.38
N GLN A 179 13.73 -23.90 -8.86
CA GLN A 179 12.45 -23.95 -9.57
C GLN A 179 12.58 -24.73 -10.89
N GLU A 180 13.62 -24.45 -11.67
CA GLU A 180 13.90 -25.16 -12.92
C GLU A 180 14.20 -26.64 -12.66
N LEU A 181 14.97 -26.95 -11.62
CA LEU A 181 15.28 -28.32 -11.24
C LEU A 181 14.03 -29.09 -10.79
N LEU A 182 13.13 -28.49 -10.02
CA LEU A 182 11.83 -29.08 -9.67
C LEU A 182 11.04 -29.44 -10.94
N HIS A 183 10.94 -28.50 -11.87
CA HIS A 183 10.23 -28.72 -13.13
C HIS A 183 10.84 -29.87 -13.95
N LEU A 184 12.15 -29.88 -14.08
CA LEU A 184 12.87 -30.94 -14.77
C LEU A 184 12.63 -32.32 -14.12
N LYS A 185 12.73 -32.42 -12.79
CA LYS A 185 12.55 -33.66 -12.04
C LYS A 185 11.13 -34.22 -12.17
N PHE A 186 10.13 -33.38 -12.07
CA PHE A 186 8.73 -33.79 -12.32
C PHE A 186 8.51 -34.25 -13.76
N ASN A 187 9.16 -33.64 -14.74
CA ASN A 187 9.09 -34.08 -16.14
C ASN A 187 9.70 -35.46 -16.33
N VAL A 188 10.93 -35.68 -15.81
CA VAL A 188 11.62 -36.95 -15.90
C VAL A 188 10.86 -38.07 -15.17
N ALA A 189 10.36 -37.82 -13.96
CA ALA A 189 9.55 -38.77 -13.21
C ALA A 189 8.23 -39.12 -13.93
N THR A 190 7.59 -38.14 -14.57
CA THR A 190 6.41 -38.42 -15.41
C THR A 190 6.75 -39.27 -16.62
N GLU A 191 7.90 -39.06 -17.28
CA GLU A 191 8.35 -39.89 -18.38
C GLU A 191 8.58 -41.33 -17.94
N ILE A 192 9.24 -41.56 -16.79
CA ILE A 192 9.44 -42.88 -16.20
C ILE A 192 8.11 -43.58 -15.94
N LEU A 193 7.12 -42.84 -15.39
CA LEU A 193 5.76 -43.35 -15.17
C LEU A 193 5.08 -43.76 -16.49
N LEU A 194 5.20 -42.93 -17.54
CA LEU A 194 4.61 -43.18 -18.84
C LEU A 194 5.26 -44.38 -19.57
N ARG A 195 6.53 -44.68 -19.34
CA ARG A 195 7.18 -45.91 -19.86
C ARG A 195 6.52 -47.19 -19.35
N GLN A 196 5.85 -47.12 -18.20
CA GLN A 196 5.11 -48.23 -17.59
C GLN A 196 3.59 -48.18 -17.96
N ALA A 197 3.18 -47.35 -18.90
CA ALA A 197 1.75 -47.12 -19.22
C ALA A 197 0.99 -48.41 -19.55
N SER A 198 1.61 -49.35 -20.27
CA SER A 198 0.97 -50.62 -20.63
C SER A 198 0.71 -51.55 -19.43
N THR A 199 1.56 -51.48 -18.39
CA THR A 199 1.38 -52.27 -17.17
C THR A 199 0.42 -51.64 -16.19
N LEU A 200 0.24 -50.32 -16.29
CA LEU A 200 -0.64 -49.53 -15.46
C LEU A 200 -2.00 -49.28 -16.15
N ALA A 201 -2.25 -49.89 -17.30
CA ALA A 201 -3.50 -49.75 -18.02
C ALA A 201 -4.68 -50.36 -17.24
N ASP A 202 -5.77 -49.63 -17.14
CA ASP A 202 -7.00 -50.09 -16.55
C ASP A 202 -7.62 -51.20 -17.41
N LEU A 203 -8.12 -52.25 -16.81
CA LEU A 203 -8.70 -53.43 -17.50
C LEU A 203 -9.97 -53.09 -18.28
N ASP A 204 -10.78 -52.16 -17.78
CA ASP A 204 -12.06 -51.82 -18.35
C ASP A 204 -11.94 -50.84 -19.52
N SER A 205 -11.27 -49.74 -19.32
CA SER A 205 -11.03 -48.71 -20.35
C SER A 205 -9.90 -49.10 -21.29
N GLY A 206 -8.96 -49.89 -20.83
CA GLY A 206 -7.72 -50.26 -21.50
C GLY A 206 -6.77 -49.10 -21.78
N ASN A 207 -6.99 -47.95 -21.15
CA ASN A 207 -6.13 -46.78 -21.13
C ASN A 207 -5.43 -46.69 -19.78
N MET A 208 -4.33 -45.96 -19.72
CA MET A 208 -3.70 -45.67 -18.43
C MET A 208 -4.38 -44.45 -17.82
N GLU A 209 -4.81 -44.58 -16.57
CA GLU A 209 -5.22 -43.47 -15.72
C GLU A 209 -4.50 -43.58 -14.38
N LYS A 210 -3.76 -42.52 -14.00
CA LYS A 210 -3.04 -42.48 -12.73
C LYS A 210 -3.15 -41.09 -12.08
N VAL A 211 -3.50 -41.10 -10.81
CA VAL A 211 -3.52 -39.90 -9.96
C VAL A 211 -2.54 -40.13 -8.81
N ILE A 212 -1.62 -39.18 -8.60
CA ILE A 212 -0.71 -39.15 -7.45
C ILE A 212 -0.94 -37.82 -6.75
N LYS A 213 -1.41 -37.87 -5.51
CA LYS A 213 -1.80 -36.70 -4.75
C LYS A 213 -0.93 -36.50 -3.52
N ASP A 214 -0.41 -35.28 -3.38
CA ASP A 214 0.29 -34.79 -2.20
C ASP A 214 -0.25 -33.41 -1.81
N GLU A 215 0.18 -32.89 -0.70
CA GLU A 215 -0.23 -31.59 -0.14
C GLU A 215 0.08 -30.42 -1.09
N ASN A 216 1.25 -30.43 -1.72
CA ASN A 216 1.75 -29.35 -2.58
C ASN A 216 1.58 -29.62 -4.08
N VAL A 217 1.46 -30.90 -4.48
CA VAL A 217 1.46 -31.31 -5.88
C VAL A 217 0.47 -32.45 -6.10
N THR A 218 -0.35 -32.33 -7.13
CA THR A 218 -1.18 -33.44 -7.59
C THR A 218 -0.91 -33.68 -9.08
N LEU A 219 -0.49 -34.90 -9.41
CA LEU A 219 -0.27 -35.34 -10.77
C LEU A 219 -1.50 -36.11 -11.28
N TYR A 220 -1.98 -35.74 -12.43
CA TYR A 220 -2.97 -36.47 -13.20
C TYR A 220 -2.35 -36.87 -14.54
N VAL A 221 -2.32 -38.16 -14.85
CA VAL A 221 -1.81 -38.69 -16.12
C VAL A 221 -2.82 -39.62 -16.74
N TRP A 222 -3.09 -39.39 -17.99
CA TRP A 222 -3.90 -40.26 -18.82
C TRP A 222 -3.15 -40.56 -20.10
N ALA A 223 -3.04 -41.86 -20.50
CA ALA A 223 -2.41 -42.27 -21.73
C ALA A 223 -3.40 -43.07 -22.62
N ASN A 224 -3.51 -42.68 -23.87
CA ASN A 224 -4.46 -43.22 -24.83
C ASN A 224 -3.87 -44.47 -25.52
N LEU A 225 -4.07 -45.64 -24.92
CA LEU A 225 -3.55 -46.92 -25.46
C LEU A 225 -4.53 -47.57 -26.42
N LYS A 226 -5.85 -47.37 -26.24
CA LYS A 226 -6.92 -48.00 -27.07
C LYS A 226 -7.31 -47.22 -28.30
N LYS A 227 -6.93 -45.94 -28.42
CA LYS A 227 -7.25 -45.04 -29.55
C LYS A 227 -8.72 -45.01 -29.93
N ASN A 228 -9.63 -45.02 -28.93
CA ASN A 228 -11.05 -45.02 -29.12
C ASN A 228 -11.59 -43.60 -29.37
N PRO A 229 -12.15 -43.28 -30.56
CA PRO A 229 -12.65 -41.95 -30.88
C PRO A 229 -13.84 -41.50 -30.00
N ARG A 230 -14.44 -42.41 -29.23
CA ARG A 230 -15.52 -42.09 -28.29
C ARG A 230 -14.98 -41.58 -26.93
N HIS A 231 -13.72 -41.91 -26.58
CA HIS A 231 -13.08 -41.46 -25.32
C HIS A 231 -12.44 -40.07 -25.52
N ARG A 232 -13.27 -39.07 -25.78
CA ARG A 232 -12.84 -37.68 -25.96
C ARG A 232 -12.84 -36.89 -24.65
N SER A 233 -13.75 -37.24 -23.74
CA SER A 233 -13.87 -36.61 -22.41
C SER A 233 -13.36 -37.57 -21.36
N VAL A 234 -12.39 -37.13 -20.61
CA VAL A 234 -11.76 -37.87 -19.49
C VAL A 234 -12.06 -37.10 -18.22
N ARG A 235 -12.60 -37.79 -17.21
CA ARG A 235 -12.79 -37.26 -15.86
C ARG A 235 -12.13 -38.20 -14.91
N PHE A 236 -11.21 -37.68 -14.13
CA PHE A 236 -10.56 -38.44 -13.08
C PHE A 236 -11.54 -38.72 -11.95
N SER A 237 -11.73 -40.00 -11.61
CA SER A 237 -12.82 -40.51 -10.76
C SER A 237 -12.83 -39.93 -9.33
N GLU A 238 -11.66 -39.60 -8.80
CA GLU A 238 -11.50 -39.11 -7.43
C GLU A 238 -11.54 -37.58 -7.30
N THR A 239 -11.65 -36.86 -8.41
CA THR A 239 -11.52 -35.40 -8.44
C THR A 239 -12.49 -34.76 -9.42
N GLN A 240 -12.75 -33.48 -9.26
CA GLN A 240 -13.56 -32.71 -10.22
C GLN A 240 -12.76 -32.23 -11.45
N ILE A 241 -11.52 -32.71 -11.62
CA ILE A 241 -10.67 -32.35 -12.75
C ILE A 241 -10.94 -33.29 -13.92
N GLY A 242 -11.07 -32.71 -15.10
CA GLY A 242 -11.24 -33.43 -16.36
C GLY A 242 -10.84 -32.59 -17.56
N PHE A 243 -10.71 -33.22 -18.69
CA PHE A 243 -10.41 -32.55 -19.96
C PHE A 243 -11.14 -33.17 -21.12
N GLU A 244 -11.34 -32.42 -22.19
CA GLU A 244 -11.86 -32.90 -23.45
C GLU A 244 -10.86 -32.63 -24.57
N ILE A 245 -10.61 -33.64 -25.40
CA ILE A 245 -9.65 -33.59 -26.50
C ILE A 245 -10.35 -33.65 -27.87
N PRO A 246 -9.77 -33.04 -28.91
CA PRO A 246 -10.24 -33.17 -30.27
C PRO A 246 -10.22 -34.64 -30.74
N ARG A 247 -11.13 -34.99 -31.69
CA ARG A 247 -11.25 -36.36 -32.21
C ARG A 247 -9.92 -36.91 -32.77
N ILE A 248 -9.10 -36.06 -33.39
CA ILE A 248 -7.82 -36.44 -33.97
C ILE A 248 -6.88 -36.94 -32.85
N LEU A 249 -6.83 -36.26 -31.72
CA LEU A 249 -6.02 -36.69 -30.59
C LEU A 249 -6.55 -37.95 -29.90
N ALA A 250 -7.88 -38.13 -29.87
CA ALA A 250 -8.48 -39.36 -29.31
C ALA A 250 -8.13 -40.62 -30.12
N THR A 251 -7.71 -40.50 -31.38
CA THR A 251 -7.29 -41.63 -32.26
C THR A 251 -5.76 -41.75 -32.38
N SER A 252 -5.01 -40.91 -31.71
CA SER A 252 -3.55 -40.86 -31.77
C SER A 252 -2.90 -41.43 -30.49
N ASP A 253 -1.61 -41.80 -30.61
CA ASP A 253 -0.78 -42.19 -29.48
C ASP A 253 -0.38 -40.90 -28.70
N ILE A 254 -1.16 -40.57 -27.71
CA ILE A 254 -0.93 -39.40 -26.87
C ILE A 254 -1.07 -39.74 -25.41
N ALA A 255 -0.39 -38.95 -24.58
CA ALA A 255 -0.67 -38.88 -23.17
C ALA A 255 -0.95 -37.41 -22.77
N VAL A 256 -1.83 -37.21 -21.83
CA VAL A 256 -2.14 -35.91 -21.25
C VAL A 256 -1.71 -35.91 -19.79
N ARG A 257 -0.92 -34.93 -19.43
CA ARG A 257 -0.49 -34.68 -18.06
C ARG A 257 -1.08 -33.37 -17.56
N LEU A 258 -1.71 -33.39 -16.39
CA LEU A 258 -2.08 -32.22 -15.63
C LEU A 258 -1.28 -32.24 -14.33
N LEU A 259 -0.39 -31.29 -14.15
CA LEU A 259 0.39 -31.11 -12.92
C LEU A 259 -0.19 -29.90 -12.17
N HIS A 260 -0.97 -30.16 -11.14
CA HIS A 260 -1.56 -29.13 -10.29
C HIS A 260 -0.63 -28.86 -9.12
N THR A 261 -0.13 -27.63 -9.02
CA THR A 261 0.78 -27.21 -7.94
C THR A 261 0.16 -26.10 -7.13
N HIS A 262 0.35 -26.12 -5.81
CA HIS A 262 -0.05 -25.05 -4.89
C HIS A 262 1.08 -24.01 -4.65
N TYR A 263 2.09 -24.00 -5.50
CA TYR A 263 3.22 -23.07 -5.48
C TYR A 263 3.54 -22.57 -6.88
N ASP A 264 4.08 -21.36 -6.97
CA ASP A 264 4.52 -20.78 -8.24
C ASP A 264 5.99 -21.17 -8.50
N HIS A 265 6.23 -21.87 -9.60
CA HIS A 265 7.55 -22.29 -10.05
C HIS A 265 7.89 -21.83 -11.48
N VAL A 266 7.06 -20.99 -12.06
CA VAL A 266 7.18 -20.54 -13.46
C VAL A 266 7.23 -19.03 -13.65
N SER A 267 6.69 -18.24 -12.72
CA SER A 267 6.75 -16.78 -12.82
C SER A 267 8.19 -16.28 -12.71
N ALA A 268 8.53 -15.31 -13.55
CA ALA A 268 9.81 -14.63 -13.47
C ALA A 268 9.96 -13.89 -12.13
N LEU A 269 11.13 -13.98 -11.51
CA LEU A 269 11.46 -13.12 -10.38
C LEU A 269 11.64 -11.69 -10.90
N HIS A 270 10.96 -10.74 -10.26
CA HIS A 270 11.22 -9.33 -10.55
C HIS A 270 12.64 -8.99 -10.08
N PRO A 271 13.50 -8.43 -10.95
CA PRO A 271 14.80 -7.99 -10.52
C PRO A 271 14.60 -6.96 -9.40
N VAL A 272 15.23 -7.18 -8.26
CA VAL A 272 15.41 -6.11 -7.26
C VAL A 272 16.22 -5.06 -7.97
N SER A 273 15.60 -3.93 -8.35
CA SER A 273 16.33 -2.84 -9.00
C SER A 273 17.35 -2.32 -7.99
N THR A 274 18.59 -2.72 -8.21
CA THR A 274 19.72 -2.03 -7.58
C THR A 274 19.60 -0.55 -7.95
N PRO A 275 19.67 0.37 -6.98
CA PRO A 275 19.72 1.78 -7.31
C PRO A 275 20.88 1.95 -8.27
N SER A 276 20.60 2.49 -9.45
CA SER A 276 21.60 2.70 -10.49
C SER A 276 22.76 3.49 -9.89
N LYS A 277 23.97 2.96 -9.99
CA LYS A 277 25.21 3.55 -9.45
C LYS A 277 25.57 4.92 -10.07
N GLU A 278 24.74 5.46 -10.95
CA GLU A 278 25.01 6.72 -11.62
C GLU A 278 24.84 7.97 -10.74
N HIS A 279 24.22 7.84 -9.53
CA HIS A 279 24.04 8.98 -8.62
C HIS A 279 24.80 8.90 -7.29
N THR A 280 25.59 7.85 -7.01
CA THR A 280 26.33 7.72 -5.74
C THR A 280 27.81 8.06 -5.80
N SER A 281 28.38 8.33 -6.99
CA SER A 281 29.78 8.75 -7.09
C SER A 281 30.00 10.27 -6.99
N SER A 282 28.95 11.08 -6.84
CA SER A 282 29.07 12.54 -6.71
C SER A 282 28.74 13.13 -5.35
N VAL A 283 28.35 12.29 -4.35
CA VAL A 283 27.91 12.80 -3.03
C VAL A 283 29.00 12.77 -1.96
N THR A 284 30.14 12.11 -2.18
CA THR A 284 31.19 11.99 -1.17
C THR A 284 32.36 12.98 -1.34
N GLU A 285 32.46 13.74 -2.43
CA GLU A 285 33.52 14.74 -2.62
C GLU A 285 33.05 16.20 -2.68
N LEU A 286 31.73 16.51 -2.57
CA LEU A 286 31.18 17.87 -2.69
C LEU A 286 30.47 18.36 -1.42
N VAL A 287 30.99 18.09 -0.25
CA VAL A 287 30.50 18.67 1.02
C VAL A 287 31.37 19.82 1.47
N LYS A 288 31.90 20.65 0.59
CA LYS A 288 32.55 21.90 1.05
C LYS A 288 32.29 23.17 0.27
N ASP A 289 31.79 23.13 -0.96
CA ASP A 289 31.51 24.38 -1.68
C ASP A 289 30.28 24.17 -2.58
N ASP A 290 29.07 24.50 -2.15
CA ASP A 290 27.93 24.87 -3.01
C ASP A 290 26.56 24.79 -2.32
N VAL A 291 26.39 25.52 -1.24
CA VAL A 291 25.04 25.75 -0.67
C VAL A 291 24.24 26.77 -1.51
N GLU A 292 24.91 27.60 -2.32
CA GLU A 292 24.24 28.63 -3.15
C GLU A 292 23.71 28.14 -4.51
N ASN A 293 24.18 27.00 -5.04
CA ASN A 293 23.72 26.51 -6.35
C ASN A 293 22.53 25.53 -6.28
N VAL A 294 22.27 24.94 -5.13
CA VAL A 294 21.15 24.01 -4.94
C VAL A 294 19.80 24.74 -4.84
N GLU A 295 19.77 25.94 -4.25
CA GLU A 295 18.53 26.75 -4.18
C GLU A 295 18.07 27.27 -5.55
N LYS A 296 19.01 27.49 -6.50
CA LYS A 296 18.67 27.92 -7.87
C LYS A 296 18.23 26.79 -8.81
N ALA A 297 18.63 25.55 -8.52
CA ALA A 297 18.19 24.37 -9.30
C ALA A 297 16.77 23.93 -8.88
N ILE A 298 16.50 23.92 -7.58
CA ILE A 298 15.18 23.56 -7.03
C ILE A 298 14.09 24.54 -7.45
N SER A 299 14.42 25.85 -7.54
CA SER A 299 13.43 26.86 -7.98
C SER A 299 13.09 26.78 -9.48
N LYS A 300 13.94 26.18 -10.32
CA LYS A 300 13.63 25.99 -11.76
C LYS A 300 12.79 24.72 -12.01
N GLU A 301 13.03 23.64 -11.30
CA GLU A 301 12.21 22.41 -11.42
C GLU A 301 10.78 22.62 -10.89
N VAL A 302 10.62 23.39 -9.80
CA VAL A 302 9.29 23.72 -9.27
C VAL A 302 8.48 24.63 -10.21
N GLU A 303 9.12 25.50 -11.01
CA GLU A 303 8.43 26.32 -12.01
C GLU A 303 8.02 25.54 -13.28
N GLU A 304 8.73 24.48 -13.66
CA GLU A 304 8.34 23.62 -14.78
C GLU A 304 7.24 22.62 -14.39
N GLU A 305 7.26 22.07 -13.18
CA GLU A 305 6.19 21.21 -12.69
C GLU A 305 4.86 21.96 -12.45
N SER A 306 4.91 23.22 -11.97
CA SER A 306 3.71 24.02 -11.80
C SER A 306 3.02 24.38 -13.12
N LYS A 307 3.78 24.58 -14.20
CA LYS A 307 3.25 24.82 -15.56
C LYS A 307 2.66 23.57 -16.22
N GLN A 308 3.10 22.37 -15.83
CA GLN A 308 2.51 21.11 -16.29
C GLN A 308 1.22 20.77 -15.52
N GLN A 309 1.15 21.10 -14.24
CA GLN A 309 -0.07 20.91 -13.44
C GLN A 309 -1.21 21.88 -13.84
N GLU A 310 -0.92 23.12 -14.19
CA GLU A 310 -1.92 24.05 -14.73
C GLU A 310 -2.51 23.60 -16.07
N LYS A 311 -1.71 22.97 -16.94
CA LYS A 311 -2.20 22.42 -18.21
C LYS A 311 -3.06 21.17 -18.03
N GLN A 312 -2.77 20.34 -17.03
CA GLN A 312 -3.59 19.16 -16.71
C GLN A 312 -4.90 19.52 -16.01
N SER A 313 -4.90 20.53 -15.14
CA SER A 313 -6.14 21.00 -14.49
C SER A 313 -7.10 21.68 -15.48
N HIS A 314 -6.61 22.35 -16.51
CA HIS A 314 -7.45 22.92 -17.57
C HIS A 314 -8.10 21.85 -18.47
N LEU A 315 -7.39 20.77 -18.78
CA LEU A 315 -7.95 19.62 -19.54
C LEU A 315 -9.03 18.87 -18.78
N ILE A 316 -8.86 18.71 -17.47
CA ILE A 316 -9.86 18.04 -16.60
C ILE A 316 -11.12 18.90 -16.41
N GLN A 317 -10.99 20.23 -16.45
CA GLN A 317 -12.15 21.13 -16.40
C GLN A 317 -12.94 21.15 -17.71
N GLU A 318 -12.28 21.05 -18.86
CA GLU A 318 -12.97 20.96 -20.17
C GLU A 318 -13.69 19.61 -20.35
N GLU A 319 -13.16 18.51 -19.83
CA GLU A 319 -13.86 17.22 -19.85
C GLU A 319 -15.06 17.19 -18.89
N LYS A 320 -15.00 17.82 -17.72
CA LYS A 320 -16.14 17.93 -16.80
C LYS A 320 -17.29 18.77 -17.36
N LEU A 321 -16.98 19.85 -18.06
CA LEU A 321 -18.01 20.69 -18.70
C LEU A 321 -18.73 19.99 -19.85
N LYS A 322 -18.10 19.02 -20.54
CA LYS A 322 -18.75 18.22 -21.60
C LYS A 322 -19.63 17.10 -21.06
N VAL A 323 -19.41 16.65 -19.82
CA VAL A 323 -20.22 15.58 -19.19
C VAL A 323 -21.47 16.15 -18.51
N GLU A 324 -21.48 17.42 -18.14
CA GLU A 324 -22.66 18.07 -17.51
C GLU A 324 -23.75 18.50 -18.52
N GLU A 325 -23.44 18.58 -19.82
CA GLU A 325 -24.44 18.91 -20.86
C GLU A 325 -25.22 17.70 -21.41
N GLU A 326 -24.89 16.46 -21.05
CA GLU A 326 -25.62 15.25 -21.52
C GLU A 326 -26.49 14.55 -20.45
N GLN A 327 -26.75 15.20 -19.28
CA GLN A 327 -27.50 14.56 -18.17
C GLN A 327 -28.94 15.06 -17.95
N ASP A 328 -29.50 15.84 -18.83
CA ASP A 328 -30.91 16.30 -18.72
C ASP A 328 -31.83 15.54 -19.69
N ASP A 329 -31.98 14.23 -19.57
CA ASP A 329 -33.20 13.53 -20.07
C ASP A 329 -33.15 12.01 -19.76
N ILE A 330 -33.21 11.61 -18.48
CA ILE A 330 -33.69 10.26 -18.13
C ILE A 330 -34.46 10.31 -16.80
N GLU A 331 -35.77 10.46 -16.91
CA GLU A 331 -36.73 10.16 -15.86
C GLU A 331 -36.80 8.65 -15.63
N VAL A 332 -36.14 8.11 -14.59
CA VAL A 332 -36.24 6.70 -14.24
C VAL A 332 -37.33 6.50 -13.22
N LYS A 333 -38.39 5.86 -13.65
CA LYS A 333 -39.41 5.25 -12.78
C LYS A 333 -38.77 4.26 -11.82
N MET A 334 -38.80 4.54 -10.53
CA MET A 334 -38.51 3.56 -9.49
C MET A 334 -39.64 2.52 -9.45
N SER A 335 -39.37 1.33 -9.95
CA SER A 335 -40.10 0.12 -9.57
C SER A 335 -39.25 -0.66 -8.61
N SER A 336 -39.86 -1.00 -7.46
CA SER A 336 -39.34 -1.90 -6.45
C SER A 336 -38.86 -3.20 -7.10
N ALA A 337 -37.54 -3.41 -7.13
CA ALA A 337 -36.92 -4.67 -7.45
C ALA A 337 -36.03 -5.07 -6.25
N GLU A 338 -36.23 -6.27 -5.84
CA GLU A 338 -35.59 -7.03 -4.81
C GLU A 338 -34.07 -6.80 -4.78
N GLU A 339 -33.55 -6.67 -3.57
CA GLU A 339 -32.11 -6.67 -3.28
C GLU A 339 -31.47 -7.97 -3.79
N GLU A 340 -31.15 -8.04 -5.08
CA GLU A 340 -30.11 -8.93 -5.56
C GLU A 340 -28.79 -8.37 -5.02
N SER A 341 -28.31 -9.04 -3.96
CA SER A 341 -26.95 -8.85 -3.50
C SER A 341 -26.02 -8.91 -4.69
N GLU A 342 -25.43 -7.79 -5.09
CA GLU A 342 -24.24 -7.78 -5.94
C GLU A 342 -23.17 -8.61 -5.23
N ALA A 343 -23.16 -9.90 -5.53
CA ALA A 343 -22.03 -10.75 -5.23
C ALA A 343 -20.84 -10.10 -5.94
N ILE A 344 -19.87 -9.65 -5.16
CA ILE A 344 -18.59 -9.15 -5.62
C ILE A 344 -18.13 -10.14 -6.69
N LYS A 345 -18.21 -9.75 -7.94
CA LYS A 345 -17.51 -10.42 -9.03
C LYS A 345 -16.02 -10.15 -8.78
N CYS A 346 -15.41 -11.00 -7.97
CA CYS A 346 -13.98 -11.15 -8.02
C CYS A 346 -13.68 -11.68 -9.41
N GLU A 347 -13.27 -10.81 -10.33
CA GLU A 347 -12.87 -11.19 -11.67
C GLU A 347 -11.56 -11.95 -11.57
N LEU A 348 -11.69 -13.28 -11.38
CA LEU A 348 -10.59 -14.21 -11.49
C LEU A 348 -10.23 -14.29 -12.98
N GLU A 349 -9.13 -13.68 -13.35
CA GLU A 349 -8.58 -13.80 -14.70
C GLU A 349 -7.73 -15.06 -14.81
N MET A 350 -8.05 -15.91 -15.78
CA MET A 350 -7.18 -17.02 -16.16
C MET A 350 -6.09 -16.52 -17.13
N LYS A 351 -4.85 -16.88 -16.85
CA LYS A 351 -3.69 -16.50 -17.69
C LYS A 351 -2.83 -17.69 -18.04
N VAL A 352 -2.36 -17.72 -19.27
CA VAL A 352 -1.37 -18.69 -19.78
C VAL A 352 0.00 -18.04 -19.83
N LEU A 353 1.03 -18.79 -19.43
CA LEU A 353 2.41 -18.33 -19.53
C LEU A 353 2.86 -18.41 -21.01
N SER A 354 3.24 -17.28 -21.58
CA SER A 354 3.81 -17.17 -22.93
C SER A 354 5.30 -16.81 -22.84
N GLU A 355 6.11 -17.52 -23.62
CA GLU A 355 7.52 -17.18 -23.83
C GLU A 355 7.66 -16.53 -25.20
N THR A 356 8.01 -15.23 -25.24
CA THR A 356 8.41 -14.57 -26.49
C THR A 356 9.91 -14.31 -26.45
N VAL A 357 10.58 -14.58 -27.57
CA VAL A 357 12.05 -14.49 -27.72
C VAL A 357 12.61 -13.10 -27.35
N SER A 358 11.79 -12.06 -27.39
CA SER A 358 12.22 -10.68 -27.14
C SER A 358 11.77 -10.09 -25.78
N ALA A 359 10.79 -10.70 -25.10
CA ALA A 359 10.15 -10.07 -23.93
C ALA A 359 10.18 -10.92 -22.64
N GLY A 360 10.75 -12.13 -22.68
CA GLY A 360 10.81 -13.03 -21.53
C GLY A 360 9.47 -13.73 -21.22
N LYS A 361 9.42 -14.39 -20.07
CA LYS A 361 8.22 -15.08 -19.58
C LYS A 361 7.21 -14.09 -19.01
N HIS A 362 6.00 -14.06 -19.51
CA HIS A 362 4.92 -13.24 -18.97
C HIS A 362 3.55 -13.92 -19.12
N TRP A 363 2.66 -13.61 -18.19
CA TRP A 363 1.31 -14.14 -18.17
C TRP A 363 0.39 -13.37 -19.13
N ARG A 364 -0.36 -14.09 -19.95
CA ARG A 364 -1.26 -13.54 -20.97
C ARG A 364 -2.64 -14.18 -20.87
N THR A 365 -3.65 -13.51 -21.38
CA THR A 365 -5.04 -13.99 -21.46
C THR A 365 -5.38 -14.55 -22.84
N ASP A 366 -4.60 -14.20 -23.86
CA ASP A 366 -4.77 -14.72 -25.21
C ASP A 366 -4.43 -16.24 -25.24
N GLY A 367 -5.20 -17.00 -26.02
CA GLY A 367 -5.12 -18.47 -26.06
C GLY A 367 -6.04 -19.17 -25.05
N ILE A 368 -6.80 -18.44 -24.26
CA ILE A 368 -7.88 -18.97 -23.42
C ILE A 368 -9.21 -18.45 -23.96
N SER A 369 -10.18 -19.37 -24.17
CA SER A 369 -11.52 -19.05 -24.65
C SER A 369 -12.57 -19.82 -23.85
N ASN A 370 -13.86 -19.44 -24.03
CA ASN A 370 -15.00 -20.09 -23.42
C ASN A 370 -14.90 -20.27 -21.89
N VAL A 371 -14.38 -19.26 -21.20
CA VAL A 371 -14.25 -19.30 -19.74
C VAL A 371 -15.64 -19.21 -19.11
N SER A 372 -15.99 -20.19 -18.28
CA SER A 372 -17.24 -20.24 -17.52
C SER A 372 -16.93 -20.63 -16.07
N TYR A 373 -17.44 -19.84 -15.13
CA TYR A 373 -17.30 -20.10 -13.70
C TYR A 373 -18.68 -20.37 -13.08
N LYS A 374 -18.80 -21.49 -12.38
CA LYS A 374 -19.99 -21.85 -11.61
C LYS A 374 -19.69 -21.72 -10.10
N PRO A 375 -20.11 -20.64 -9.44
CA PRO A 375 -19.77 -20.37 -8.04
C PRO A 375 -20.24 -21.46 -7.09
N ASN A 376 -21.45 -22.01 -7.29
CA ASN A 376 -22.05 -23.01 -6.43
C ASN A 376 -21.25 -24.33 -6.42
N GLU A 377 -20.70 -24.70 -7.57
CA GLU A 377 -19.91 -25.92 -7.77
C GLU A 377 -18.41 -25.66 -7.58
N ARG A 378 -17.99 -24.37 -7.51
CA ARG A 378 -16.59 -23.92 -7.58
C ARG A 378 -15.84 -24.50 -8.78
N LEU A 379 -16.55 -24.61 -9.90
CA LEU A 379 -16.05 -25.22 -11.13
C LEU A 379 -15.75 -24.15 -12.17
N ILE A 380 -14.55 -24.21 -12.72
CA ILE A 380 -14.10 -23.37 -13.83
C ILE A 380 -13.92 -24.26 -15.05
N THR A 381 -14.51 -23.86 -16.18
CA THR A 381 -14.38 -24.54 -17.48
C THR A 381 -13.82 -23.55 -18.48
N PHE A 382 -12.84 -23.95 -19.26
CA PHE A 382 -12.20 -23.11 -20.27
C PHE A 382 -11.63 -23.94 -21.40
N SER A 383 -11.38 -23.31 -22.55
CA SER A 383 -10.72 -23.91 -23.71
C SER A 383 -9.31 -23.30 -23.87
N LEU A 384 -8.34 -24.15 -24.19
CA LEU A 384 -6.96 -23.76 -24.49
C LEU A 384 -6.63 -24.01 -25.95
N ASP A 385 -6.01 -23.04 -26.60
CA ASP A 385 -5.49 -23.17 -27.95
C ASP A 385 -4.15 -23.91 -27.98
N THR A 386 -3.35 -23.76 -26.91
CA THR A 386 -2.03 -24.34 -26.74
C THR A 386 -1.87 -24.93 -25.35
N PHE A 387 -1.04 -25.99 -25.23
CA PHE A 387 -0.67 -26.52 -23.93
C PHE A 387 0.40 -25.63 -23.26
N GLY A 388 0.28 -25.44 -21.97
CA GLY A 388 1.22 -24.65 -21.19
C GLY A 388 0.78 -24.51 -19.73
N PRO A 389 1.58 -23.83 -18.89
CA PRO A 389 1.17 -23.48 -17.55
C PRO A 389 -0.01 -22.50 -17.56
N VAL A 390 -1.02 -22.80 -16.74
CA VAL A 390 -2.23 -21.98 -16.58
C VAL A 390 -2.37 -21.62 -15.11
N THR A 391 -2.76 -20.38 -14.80
CA THR A 391 -3.00 -19.94 -13.42
C THR A 391 -4.25 -19.08 -13.33
N LEU A 392 -4.79 -19.02 -12.13
CA LEU A 392 -5.82 -18.05 -11.75
C LEU A 392 -5.13 -16.87 -11.06
N ILE A 393 -5.42 -15.67 -11.53
CA ILE A 393 -4.85 -14.44 -10.98
C ILE A 393 -5.99 -13.58 -10.43
N GLN A 394 -5.80 -13.08 -9.23
CA GLN A 394 -6.66 -12.07 -8.60
C GLN A 394 -5.97 -10.71 -8.69
N ASP A 395 -6.75 -9.63 -8.83
CA ASP A 395 -6.22 -8.29 -8.72
C ASP A 395 -5.57 -8.09 -7.34
N ALA A 396 -4.28 -7.78 -7.35
CA ALA A 396 -3.50 -7.56 -6.14
C ALA A 396 -3.90 -6.28 -5.39
N HIS A 397 -4.63 -5.36 -6.03
CA HIS A 397 -4.95 -4.04 -5.51
C HIS A 397 -6.42 -3.88 -5.09
N ILE A 398 -7.21 -4.95 -5.10
CA ILE A 398 -8.66 -4.92 -4.79
C ILE A 398 -8.99 -4.29 -3.43
N ASN A 399 -8.08 -4.38 -2.47
CA ASN A 399 -8.24 -3.81 -1.13
C ASN A 399 -7.64 -2.40 -0.99
N MET A 400 -7.27 -1.75 -2.08
CA MET A 400 -6.69 -0.40 -2.11
C MET A 400 -7.47 0.50 -3.06
N PRO A 401 -7.57 1.80 -2.78
CA PRO A 401 -7.15 2.51 -1.57
C PRO A 401 -8.01 2.18 -0.36
N TYR A 402 -7.53 2.49 0.85
CA TYR A 402 -8.29 2.28 2.08
C TYR A 402 -9.31 3.41 2.27
N GLN A 403 -10.48 3.07 2.82
CA GLN A 403 -11.50 4.06 3.18
C GLN A 403 -11.18 4.75 4.51
N SER A 404 -10.68 3.97 5.47
CA SER A 404 -10.26 4.47 6.78
C SER A 404 -9.31 3.49 7.46
N TRP A 405 -8.63 3.98 8.49
CA TRP A 405 -7.79 3.15 9.35
C TRP A 405 -7.75 3.69 10.77
N GLU A 406 -7.51 2.82 11.72
CA GLU A 406 -7.30 3.16 13.13
C GLU A 406 -6.21 2.25 13.72
N LEU A 407 -5.26 2.86 14.43
CA LEU A 407 -4.27 2.17 15.26
C LEU A 407 -4.60 2.47 16.72
N ARG A 408 -5.03 1.47 17.49
CA ARG A 408 -5.53 1.62 18.84
C ARG A 408 -4.75 0.76 19.85
N PRO A 409 -4.23 1.32 20.96
CA PRO A 409 -3.67 0.54 22.04
C PRO A 409 -4.74 -0.41 22.64
N LEU A 410 -4.33 -1.63 22.94
CA LEU A 410 -5.16 -2.60 23.68
C LEU A 410 -4.60 -2.82 25.08
N ASP A 411 -3.27 -2.88 25.21
CA ASP A 411 -2.55 -3.12 26.44
C ASP A 411 -1.11 -2.64 26.29
N VAL A 412 -0.30 -2.73 27.34
CA VAL A 412 1.14 -2.45 27.26
C VAL A 412 1.77 -3.37 26.21
N ASN A 413 2.48 -2.79 25.24
CA ASN A 413 3.08 -3.49 24.10
C ASN A 413 2.12 -4.32 23.23
N LYS A 414 0.84 -3.92 23.18
CA LYS A 414 -0.17 -4.56 22.36
C LYS A 414 -1.09 -3.52 21.71
N VAL A 415 -1.25 -3.56 20.39
CA VAL A 415 -2.12 -2.66 19.61
C VAL A 415 -3.02 -3.44 18.65
N LEU A 416 -4.10 -2.79 18.26
CA LEU A 416 -5.01 -3.22 17.20
C LEU A 416 -4.91 -2.23 16.04
N LEU A 417 -4.50 -2.70 14.88
CA LEU A 417 -4.57 -1.98 13.61
C LEU A 417 -5.83 -2.43 12.87
N THR A 418 -6.76 -1.52 12.64
CA THR A 418 -7.96 -1.73 11.84
C THR A 418 -7.79 -1.02 10.51
N VAL A 419 -7.96 -1.71 9.40
CA VAL A 419 -7.93 -1.16 8.04
C VAL A 419 -9.26 -1.47 7.39
N THR A 420 -9.99 -0.42 7.00
CA THR A 420 -11.27 -0.54 6.29
C THR A 420 -11.04 -0.29 4.81
N THR A 421 -11.42 -1.26 3.99
CA THR A 421 -11.37 -1.17 2.54
C THR A 421 -12.79 -1.07 1.98
N VAL A 422 -12.93 -1.00 0.66
CA VAL A 422 -14.25 -1.02 0.02
C VAL A 422 -15.03 -2.32 0.30
N PHE A 423 -14.32 -3.46 0.41
CA PHE A 423 -14.92 -4.78 0.48
C PHE A 423 -14.83 -5.44 1.84
N THR A 424 -13.88 -5.03 2.68
CA THR A 424 -13.60 -5.72 3.94
C THR A 424 -13.04 -4.78 5.00
N GLU A 425 -13.22 -5.16 6.25
CA GLU A 425 -12.53 -4.59 7.40
C GLU A 425 -11.60 -5.65 7.98
N ILE A 426 -10.32 -5.32 8.04
CA ILE A 426 -9.25 -6.21 8.50
C ILE A 426 -8.72 -5.69 9.84
N GLN A 427 -8.70 -6.53 10.85
CA GLN A 427 -8.22 -6.22 12.19
C GLN A 427 -6.98 -7.05 12.52
N ILE A 428 -5.86 -6.38 12.73
CA ILE A 428 -4.56 -6.99 13.02
C ILE A 428 -4.13 -6.61 14.44
N GLN A 429 -3.89 -7.60 15.29
CA GLN A 429 -3.25 -7.39 16.58
C GLN A 429 -1.74 -7.52 16.43
N ILE A 430 -1.02 -6.59 17.05
CA ILE A 430 0.44 -6.61 17.12
C ILE A 430 0.82 -6.64 18.60
N LYS A 431 1.61 -7.65 18.98
CA LYS A 431 2.10 -7.83 20.36
C LYS A 431 3.58 -8.20 20.29
N GLU A 432 4.43 -7.43 20.94
CA GLU A 432 5.87 -7.63 20.91
C GLU A 432 6.41 -7.73 19.47
N ASN A 433 7.02 -8.85 19.07
CA ASN A 433 7.50 -9.10 17.71
C ASN A 433 6.52 -9.92 16.86
N LEU A 434 5.28 -10.09 17.27
CA LEU A 434 4.29 -10.95 16.63
C LEU A 434 3.07 -10.15 16.14
N CYS A 435 2.53 -10.58 15.01
CA CYS A 435 1.29 -10.10 14.42
C CYS A 435 0.29 -11.24 14.31
N MET A 436 -1.00 -10.94 14.44
CA MET A 436 -2.09 -11.91 14.36
C MET A 436 -3.29 -11.27 13.67
N LEU A 437 -3.92 -12.00 12.76
CA LEU A 437 -5.22 -11.63 12.23
C LEU A 437 -6.29 -11.86 13.29
N SER A 438 -6.86 -10.77 13.81
CA SER A 438 -7.85 -10.83 14.88
C SER A 438 -9.25 -11.10 14.35
N SER A 439 -9.60 -10.44 13.25
CA SER A 439 -10.93 -10.54 12.65
C SER A 439 -10.92 -9.99 11.23
N VAL A 440 -11.75 -10.57 10.37
CA VAL A 440 -12.03 -10.06 9.02
C VAL A 440 -13.54 -10.07 8.80
N LYS A 441 -14.09 -8.95 8.32
CA LYS A 441 -15.50 -8.90 7.92
C LYS A 441 -15.61 -9.25 6.43
N LEU A 442 -15.76 -10.53 6.12
CA LEU A 442 -15.97 -11.07 4.77
C LEU A 442 -17.20 -11.99 4.74
N LYS A 443 -17.87 -12.06 3.59
CA LYS A 443 -19.07 -12.91 3.43
C LYS A 443 -18.74 -14.41 3.45
N ASP A 444 -17.56 -14.82 2.96
CA ASP A 444 -17.11 -16.22 2.95
C ASP A 444 -15.77 -16.36 3.68
N LYS A 445 -15.81 -16.90 4.93
CA LYS A 445 -14.68 -16.93 5.86
C LYS A 445 -13.89 -18.25 5.89
N LYS A 446 -14.32 -19.30 5.18
CA LYS A 446 -13.82 -20.67 5.41
C LYS A 446 -12.31 -20.85 5.26
N HIS A 447 -11.68 -20.13 4.31
CA HIS A 447 -10.24 -20.25 4.07
C HIS A 447 -9.40 -19.34 4.98
N ILE A 448 -9.98 -18.26 5.48
CA ILE A 448 -9.30 -17.25 6.31
C ILE A 448 -9.33 -17.62 7.79
N SER A 449 -10.30 -18.43 8.20
CA SER A 449 -10.43 -18.90 9.60
C SER A 449 -9.19 -19.63 10.13
N ILE A 450 -8.34 -20.18 9.27
CA ILE A 450 -7.08 -20.84 9.65
C ILE A 450 -6.03 -19.81 10.10
N LEU A 451 -6.05 -18.59 9.53
CA LEU A 451 -5.14 -17.52 9.88
C LEU A 451 -5.60 -16.71 11.10
N GLU A 452 -6.91 -16.66 11.35
CA GLU A 452 -7.45 -15.97 12.52
C GLU A 452 -6.92 -16.63 13.81
N GLY A 453 -6.40 -15.82 14.71
CA GLY A 453 -5.87 -16.28 15.99
C GLY A 453 -4.43 -16.83 15.96
N THR A 454 -3.80 -16.95 14.78
CA THR A 454 -2.44 -17.47 14.66
C THR A 454 -1.40 -16.33 14.75
N TRP A 455 -0.48 -16.45 15.71
CA TRP A 455 0.59 -15.48 15.91
C TRP A 455 1.81 -15.80 15.02
N MET A 456 2.30 -14.81 14.28
CA MET A 456 3.46 -14.91 13.39
C MET A 456 4.31 -13.65 13.50
N THR A 457 5.58 -13.73 13.13
CA THR A 457 6.40 -12.52 12.93
C THR A 457 5.90 -11.72 11.73
N PRO A 458 6.18 -10.41 11.63
CA PRO A 458 5.56 -9.53 10.63
C PRO A 458 5.69 -10.02 9.18
N ILE A 459 6.85 -10.52 8.76
CA ILE A 459 7.07 -10.91 7.36
C ILE A 459 6.28 -12.16 6.96
N PRO A 460 6.35 -13.31 7.70
CA PRO A 460 5.48 -14.45 7.43
C PRO A 460 3.99 -14.09 7.48
N PHE A 461 3.60 -13.21 8.39
CA PHE A 461 2.22 -12.73 8.50
C PHE A 461 1.76 -11.97 7.25
N ILE A 462 2.59 -11.07 6.71
CA ILE A 462 2.32 -10.34 5.46
C ILE A 462 2.18 -11.31 4.29
N ILE A 463 3.07 -12.30 4.19
CA ILE A 463 3.02 -13.32 3.15
C ILE A 463 1.73 -14.11 3.25
N ALA A 464 1.38 -14.61 4.43
CA ALA A 464 0.17 -15.39 4.67
C ALA A 464 -1.12 -14.60 4.34
N LEU A 465 -1.18 -13.31 4.67
CA LEU A 465 -2.32 -12.45 4.29
C LEU A 465 -2.43 -12.28 2.77
N LYS A 466 -1.30 -12.08 2.08
CA LYS A 466 -1.30 -11.99 0.61
C LYS A 466 -1.77 -13.28 -0.06
N GLU A 467 -1.31 -14.42 0.42
CA GLU A 467 -1.71 -15.75 -0.06
C GLU A 467 -3.20 -16.05 0.22
N ALA A 468 -3.72 -15.52 1.32
CA ALA A 468 -5.16 -15.60 1.63
C ALA A 468 -6.03 -14.63 0.83
N GLY A 469 -5.47 -13.82 -0.08
CA GLY A 469 -6.18 -12.82 -0.87
C GLY A 469 -6.51 -11.52 -0.15
N LEU A 470 -5.97 -11.32 1.06
CA LEU A 470 -6.13 -10.10 1.87
C LEU A 470 -4.94 -9.15 1.68
N ASN A 471 -4.58 -8.86 0.43
CA ASN A 471 -3.46 -7.99 0.16
C ASN A 471 -3.80 -6.51 0.45
N ILE A 472 -3.25 -5.99 1.56
CA ILE A 472 -3.25 -4.57 1.95
C ILE A 472 -1.82 -4.01 1.99
N PHE A 473 -0.90 -4.59 1.24
CA PHE A 473 0.52 -4.23 1.26
C PHE A 473 0.95 -3.74 -0.12
N PRO A 474 0.99 -2.42 -0.34
CA PRO A 474 1.37 -1.87 -1.63
C PRO A 474 2.82 -2.22 -1.99
N THR A 475 3.04 -2.47 -3.26
CA THR A 475 4.36 -2.70 -3.86
C THR A 475 4.89 -1.40 -4.48
N ARG A 476 6.13 -1.45 -5.00
CA ARG A 476 6.75 -0.33 -5.70
C ARG A 476 5.89 0.20 -6.86
N TYR A 477 5.12 -0.67 -7.52
CA TYR A 477 4.35 -0.33 -8.71
C TYR A 477 2.85 -0.10 -8.45
N SER A 478 2.40 -0.26 -7.21
CA SER A 478 0.97 -0.14 -6.86
C SER A 478 0.38 1.24 -7.19
N HIS A 479 1.20 2.28 -7.16
CA HIS A 479 0.79 3.65 -7.50
C HIS A 479 0.36 3.85 -8.96
N PHE A 480 0.69 2.92 -9.88
CA PHE A 480 0.19 2.95 -11.26
C PHE A 480 -1.23 2.39 -11.41
N TYR A 481 -1.70 1.62 -10.42
CA TYR A 481 -2.98 0.91 -10.47
C TYR A 481 -4.02 1.47 -9.50
N VAL A 482 -3.59 2.31 -8.54
CA VAL A 482 -4.44 2.81 -7.46
C VAL A 482 -4.24 4.31 -7.31
N VAL A 483 -5.34 5.04 -7.15
CA VAL A 483 -5.28 6.47 -6.81
C VAL A 483 -4.70 6.62 -5.41
N ILE A 484 -3.61 7.35 -5.30
CA ILE A 484 -2.87 7.53 -4.05
C ILE A 484 -2.74 9.01 -3.69
N ASN A 485 -2.59 9.23 -2.39
CA ASN A 485 -2.22 10.51 -1.84
C ASN A 485 -0.67 10.59 -1.77
N ASN A 486 -0.05 11.15 -2.79
CA ASN A 486 1.42 11.16 -2.98
C ASN A 486 2.15 11.89 -1.84
N LYS A 487 2.39 11.21 -0.72
CA LYS A 487 3.19 11.74 0.39
C LYS A 487 4.68 11.50 0.16
N VAL A 488 5.50 12.48 0.55
CA VAL A 488 6.96 12.34 0.49
C VAL A 488 7.41 11.17 1.37
N PRO A 489 8.14 10.18 0.83
CA PRO A 489 8.49 8.96 1.57
C PRO A 489 9.22 9.22 2.89
N LEU A 490 10.08 10.22 2.96
CA LEU A 490 10.80 10.58 4.18
C LEU A 490 9.85 11.08 5.29
N VAL A 491 8.83 11.86 4.93
CA VAL A 491 7.82 12.35 5.88
C VAL A 491 6.98 11.19 6.40
N GLU A 492 6.58 10.28 5.51
CA GLU A 492 5.86 9.05 5.85
C GLU A 492 6.64 8.18 6.84
N VAL A 493 7.91 7.90 6.54
CA VAL A 493 8.78 7.08 7.41
C VAL A 493 8.95 7.71 8.78
N LYS A 494 9.21 9.02 8.85
CA LYS A 494 9.34 9.73 10.13
C LYS A 494 8.03 9.70 10.92
N ALA A 495 6.88 9.91 10.27
CA ALA A 495 5.58 9.82 10.91
C ALA A 495 5.31 8.42 11.48
N TYR A 496 5.55 7.35 10.71
CA TYR A 496 5.33 5.97 11.16
C TYR A 496 6.23 5.58 12.32
N ARG A 497 7.50 6.00 12.33
CA ARG A 497 8.41 5.74 13.45
C ARG A 497 7.89 6.37 14.75
N GLN A 498 7.41 7.60 14.68
CA GLN A 498 6.88 8.31 15.84
C GLN A 498 5.51 7.77 16.27
N MET A 499 4.63 7.44 15.32
CA MET A 499 3.36 6.76 15.62
C MET A 499 3.60 5.42 16.30
N ALA A 500 4.56 4.62 15.83
CA ALA A 500 4.92 3.34 16.43
C ALA A 500 5.40 3.50 17.87
N LEU A 501 6.24 4.50 18.12
CA LEU A 501 6.76 4.82 19.45
C LEU A 501 5.64 5.16 20.43
N LEU A 502 4.66 5.95 19.98
CA LEU A 502 3.55 6.44 20.79
C LEU A 502 2.38 5.43 20.89
N SER A 503 2.40 4.38 20.08
CA SER A 503 1.26 3.46 19.90
C SER A 503 0.90 2.64 21.15
N SER A 504 1.76 2.60 22.15
CA SER A 504 1.47 1.93 23.45
C SER A 504 0.38 2.64 24.26
N THR A 505 0.13 3.91 24.01
CA THR A 505 -0.81 4.73 24.80
C THR A 505 -1.70 5.65 23.97
N PHE A 506 -1.29 5.97 22.74
CA PHE A 506 -2.05 6.85 21.86
C PHE A 506 -2.70 6.09 20.71
N ALA A 507 -3.97 6.38 20.49
CA ALA A 507 -4.67 5.95 19.29
C ALA A 507 -4.49 6.97 18.18
N PHE A 508 -4.27 6.46 16.96
CA PHE A 508 -4.17 7.23 15.73
C PHE A 508 -5.26 6.82 14.77
N GLY A 509 -5.77 7.75 14.00
CA GLY A 509 -6.85 7.46 13.06
C GLY A 509 -6.77 8.29 11.78
N TRP A 510 -7.39 7.76 10.75
CA TRP A 510 -7.55 8.42 9.47
C TRP A 510 -8.26 9.77 9.59
N SER A 511 -7.85 10.73 8.73
CA SER A 511 -8.52 12.02 8.56
C SER A 511 -8.68 12.35 7.09
N LYS A 512 -9.86 12.84 6.71
CA LYS A 512 -10.13 13.35 5.35
C LYS A 512 -9.16 14.47 4.94
N TRP A 513 -8.65 15.20 5.90
CA TRP A 513 -7.75 16.34 5.67
C TRP A 513 -6.37 15.92 5.18
N ASN A 514 -6.00 14.63 5.34
CA ASN A 514 -4.77 14.11 4.77
C ASN A 514 -4.77 14.13 3.24
N LEU A 515 -5.93 14.04 2.60
CA LEU A 515 -6.08 14.13 1.15
C LEU A 515 -5.90 15.57 0.62
N LEU A 516 -6.24 16.57 1.45
CA LEU A 516 -6.25 17.99 1.05
C LEU A 516 -4.96 18.74 1.40
N CYS A 517 -4.11 18.17 2.27
CA CYS A 517 -2.81 18.76 2.55
C CYS A 517 -1.79 18.34 1.47
N ASN A 518 -0.76 19.16 1.26
CA ASN A 518 0.25 18.89 0.24
C ASN A 518 1.09 17.62 0.53
N SER A 519 1.89 17.19 -0.43
CA SER A 519 2.70 15.97 -0.35
C SER A 519 3.75 15.96 0.78
N THR A 520 4.21 17.13 1.20
CA THR A 520 5.23 17.29 2.26
C THR A 520 4.65 17.24 3.66
N LYS A 521 3.33 17.14 3.80
CA LYS A 521 2.62 17.15 5.09
C LYS A 521 1.67 15.97 5.19
N VAL A 522 1.51 15.45 6.39
CA VAL A 522 0.52 14.42 6.73
C VAL A 522 -0.40 14.92 7.83
N VAL A 523 -1.67 14.57 7.75
CA VAL A 523 -2.70 14.92 8.74
C VAL A 523 -3.41 13.66 9.21
N PHE A 524 -3.52 13.48 10.52
CA PHE A 524 -4.21 12.35 11.12
C PHE A 524 -4.80 12.73 12.47
N LYS A 525 -5.73 11.91 12.94
CA LYS A 525 -6.34 12.04 14.26
C LYS A 525 -5.46 11.38 15.32
N VAL A 526 -5.41 11.98 16.51
CA VAL A 526 -4.73 11.40 17.67
C VAL A 526 -5.58 11.60 18.91
N ARG A 527 -5.54 10.62 19.81
CA ARG A 527 -6.09 10.73 21.17
C ARG A 527 -5.31 9.85 22.13
N GLU A 528 -5.23 10.26 23.38
CA GLU A 528 -4.78 9.37 24.46
C GLU A 528 -5.86 8.30 24.68
N HIS A 529 -5.45 7.04 24.81
CA HIS A 529 -6.33 5.93 25.05
C HIS A 529 -6.31 5.58 26.55
N LEU A 530 -7.36 6.00 27.25
CA LEU A 530 -7.56 5.66 28.66
C LEU A 530 -8.50 4.43 28.75
N PRO A 531 -8.14 3.39 29.52
CA PRO A 531 -8.93 2.15 29.63
C PRO A 531 -10.36 2.35 30.16
N GLU A 532 -10.61 3.42 30.91
CA GLU A 532 -11.87 3.70 31.58
C GLU A 532 -12.86 4.55 30.76
N GLU A 533 -12.42 5.15 29.64
CA GLU A 533 -13.29 5.99 28.81
C GLU A 533 -14.01 5.20 27.72
N CYS A 534 -15.08 4.50 28.08
CA CYS A 534 -16.13 4.15 27.12
C CYS A 534 -17.01 5.37 26.81
N THR A 535 -16.44 6.46 26.30
CA THR A 535 -17.24 7.61 25.87
C THR A 535 -17.70 7.40 24.44
N GLU A 536 -19.00 7.56 24.21
CA GLU A 536 -19.62 7.46 22.87
C GLU A 536 -19.05 8.48 21.85
N ASN A 537 -18.37 9.54 22.32
CA ASN A 537 -17.73 10.55 21.50
C ASN A 537 -16.28 10.80 21.94
N PRO A 538 -15.31 10.06 21.43
CA PRO A 538 -13.90 10.26 21.76
C PRO A 538 -13.40 11.62 21.28
N ASN A 539 -12.74 12.38 22.15
CA ASN A 539 -12.19 13.69 21.82
C ASN A 539 -10.90 13.57 21.00
N TRP A 540 -11.03 13.46 19.69
CA TRP A 540 -9.90 13.39 18.77
C TRP A 540 -9.29 14.78 18.52
N ALA A 541 -7.97 14.86 18.56
CA ALA A 541 -7.21 16.02 18.10
C ALA A 541 -6.69 15.76 16.68
N LEU A 542 -6.68 16.78 15.83
CA LEU A 542 -6.06 16.73 14.52
C LEU A 542 -4.62 17.24 14.62
N LEU A 543 -3.68 16.42 14.20
CA LEU A 543 -2.28 16.77 14.12
C LEU A 543 -1.83 16.84 12.65
N MET A 544 -1.00 17.81 12.35
CA MET A 544 -0.28 17.92 11.08
C MET A 544 1.22 17.79 11.33
N PHE A 545 1.89 17.00 10.49
CA PHE A 545 3.31 16.74 10.60
C PHE A 545 3.99 16.87 9.23
N SER A 546 5.11 17.60 9.15
CA SER A 546 5.88 17.84 7.93
C SER A 546 7.23 17.12 7.89
N GLY A 547 7.51 16.25 8.85
CA GLY A 547 8.78 15.53 8.98
C GLY A 547 9.79 16.20 9.91
N ASP A 548 9.67 17.49 10.15
CA ASP A 548 10.51 18.29 11.05
C ASP A 548 9.69 19.23 11.95
N ARG A 549 8.40 19.34 11.70
CA ARG A 549 7.48 20.17 12.49
C ARG A 549 6.15 19.45 12.69
N ALA A 550 5.72 19.40 13.94
CA ALA A 550 4.40 18.92 14.35
C ALA A 550 3.57 20.09 14.90
N GLN A 551 2.28 20.10 14.59
CA GLN A 551 1.34 21.11 15.10
C GLN A 551 -0.06 20.55 15.28
N ARG A 552 -0.80 21.08 16.27
CA ARG A 552 -2.20 20.78 16.49
C ARG A 552 -3.06 21.75 15.68
N LEU A 553 -3.94 21.22 14.84
CA LEU A 553 -4.81 22.04 14.01
C LEU A 553 -6.00 22.59 14.81
N LYS A 554 -6.44 23.81 14.46
CA LYS A 554 -7.65 24.45 15.00
C LYS A 554 -8.93 23.78 14.47
N ILE A 555 -8.88 23.27 13.23
CA ILE A 555 -10.00 22.60 12.58
C ILE A 555 -10.33 21.25 13.23
N LYS A 556 -11.56 20.79 13.04
CA LYS A 556 -12.02 19.44 13.40
C LYS A 556 -12.35 18.66 12.14
N GLU A 557 -12.65 17.37 12.30
CA GLU A 557 -13.03 16.52 11.18
C GLU A 557 -14.32 17.00 10.49
N GLU A 558 -15.24 17.59 11.27
CA GLU A 558 -16.54 18.10 10.80
C GLU A 558 -16.45 19.50 10.16
N SER A 559 -15.27 20.15 10.17
CA SER A 559 -15.08 21.48 9.57
C SER A 559 -15.36 21.45 8.07
N GLU A 560 -15.83 22.58 7.51
CA GLU A 560 -16.21 22.70 6.09
C GLU A 560 -14.99 22.86 5.17
N ALA A 561 -13.93 23.51 5.65
CA ALA A 561 -12.73 23.79 4.85
C ALA A 561 -11.45 23.41 5.59
N PHE A 562 -10.43 23.03 4.82
CA PHE A 562 -9.09 22.79 5.34
C PHE A 562 -8.41 24.09 5.73
N SER A 563 -7.76 24.10 6.89
CA SER A 563 -6.94 25.21 7.36
C SER A 563 -5.77 24.68 8.16
N GLU A 564 -4.59 25.19 7.88
CA GLU A 564 -3.36 24.87 8.63
C GLU A 564 -3.23 25.72 9.91
N ALA A 565 -4.26 26.47 10.29
CA ALA A 565 -4.21 27.32 11.46
C ALA A 565 -3.93 26.52 12.72
N LEU A 566 -2.95 27.01 13.48
CA LEU A 566 -2.57 26.45 14.76
C LEU A 566 -3.73 26.60 15.75
N LYS A 567 -3.98 25.58 16.56
CA LYS A 567 -4.94 25.66 17.66
C LYS A 567 -4.48 26.69 18.68
N GLU A 568 -5.43 27.49 19.20
CA GLU A 568 -5.16 28.48 20.25
C GLU A 568 -4.50 27.83 21.46
N GLU A 569 -3.56 28.55 22.08
CA GLU A 569 -2.78 28.11 23.23
C GLU A 569 -1.85 26.90 22.98
N THR A 570 -1.57 26.54 21.72
CA THR A 570 -0.60 25.49 21.35
C THR A 570 0.58 26.09 20.60
N GLU A 571 1.72 25.39 20.63
CA GLU A 571 2.97 25.78 19.97
C GLU A 571 3.36 24.77 18.90
N PHE A 572 4.34 25.11 18.06
CA PHE A 572 4.99 24.18 17.15
C PHE A 572 5.97 23.29 17.91
N HIS A 573 6.07 22.04 17.48
CA HIS A 573 7.03 21.08 17.99
C HIS A 573 7.83 20.45 16.86
N SER A 574 9.05 20.03 17.16
CA SER A 574 9.92 19.34 16.17
C SER A 574 9.46 17.89 15.90
N THR A 575 8.76 17.27 16.85
CA THR A 575 8.34 15.88 16.77
C THR A 575 6.93 15.67 17.28
N LEU A 576 6.31 14.56 16.85
CA LEU A 576 5.00 14.14 17.36
C LEU A 576 5.08 13.77 18.86
N TYR A 577 6.18 13.22 19.30
CA TYR A 577 6.41 12.86 20.69
C TYR A 577 6.25 14.07 21.62
N HIS A 578 6.94 15.17 21.30
CA HIS A 578 6.86 16.38 22.10
C HIS A 578 5.53 17.10 21.97
N MET A 579 4.92 17.08 20.77
CA MET A 579 3.57 17.61 20.57
C MET A 579 2.55 16.90 21.46
N VAL A 580 2.61 15.58 21.52
CA VAL A 580 1.68 14.76 22.29
C VAL A 580 1.93 14.93 23.79
N ARG A 581 3.19 15.08 24.22
CA ARG A 581 3.57 15.30 25.62
C ARG A 581 2.88 16.50 26.26
N ASP A 582 2.60 17.55 25.51
CA ASP A 582 1.96 18.75 26.01
C ASP A 582 0.53 18.54 26.54
N PHE A 583 -0.15 17.52 26.05
CA PHE A 583 -1.53 17.22 26.47
C PHE A 583 -1.70 15.80 27.03
N ALA A 584 -0.63 15.03 27.11
CA ALA A 584 -0.62 13.67 27.61
C ALA A 584 -0.57 13.61 29.15
N SER A 585 -1.14 12.57 29.72
CA SER A 585 -0.95 12.23 31.12
C SER A 585 0.50 11.77 31.38
N LYS A 586 0.98 11.96 32.61
CA LYS A 586 2.32 11.48 33.01
C LYS A 586 2.43 9.96 32.88
N GLU A 587 1.37 9.24 33.20
CA GLU A 587 1.30 7.77 33.11
C GLU A 587 1.43 7.30 31.66
N ALA A 588 0.79 7.99 30.71
CA ALA A 588 0.90 7.69 29.29
C ALA A 588 2.35 7.83 28.81
N MET A 589 3.02 8.90 29.19
CA MET A 589 4.42 9.13 28.81
C MET A 589 5.40 8.13 29.44
N GLU A 590 5.14 7.66 30.67
CA GLU A 590 5.91 6.56 31.26
C GLU A 590 5.74 5.24 30.52
N LYS A 591 4.52 4.90 30.13
CA LYS A 591 4.26 3.71 29.29
C LYS A 591 4.99 3.80 27.94
N VAL A 592 4.99 4.96 27.29
CA VAL A 592 5.75 5.16 26.05
C VAL A 592 7.24 4.91 26.26
N ARG A 593 7.84 5.47 27.31
CA ARG A 593 9.26 5.29 27.63
C ARG A 593 9.63 3.84 27.99
N SER A 594 8.72 3.09 28.58
CA SER A 594 8.89 1.69 28.94
C SER A 594 8.50 0.70 27.83
N SER A 595 8.10 1.19 26.66
CA SER A 595 7.70 0.34 25.54
C SER A 595 8.85 -0.55 25.06
N ASN A 596 8.53 -1.80 24.73
CA ASN A 596 9.51 -2.77 24.23
C ASN A 596 9.97 -2.38 22.82
N CYS A 597 11.28 -2.43 22.58
CA CYS A 597 11.89 -2.11 21.28
C CYS A 597 11.37 -3.00 20.14
N GLN A 598 11.16 -4.30 20.38
CA GLN A 598 10.61 -5.23 19.39
C GLN A 598 9.16 -4.87 19.03
N PHE A 599 8.35 -4.47 19.99
CA PHE A 599 6.99 -4.00 19.78
C PHE A 599 6.97 -2.75 18.88
N VAL A 600 7.74 -1.72 19.24
CA VAL A 600 7.83 -0.48 18.44
C VAL A 600 8.29 -0.78 17.01
N ASN A 601 9.29 -1.64 16.86
CA ASN A 601 9.78 -2.04 15.54
C ASN A 601 8.74 -2.81 14.71
N SER A 602 7.97 -3.70 15.33
CA SER A 602 6.91 -4.47 14.64
C SER A 602 5.75 -3.60 14.21
N VAL A 603 5.32 -2.67 15.06
CA VAL A 603 4.29 -1.67 14.69
C VAL A 603 4.80 -0.80 13.54
N CYS A 604 6.03 -0.29 13.63
CA CYS A 604 6.65 0.49 12.57
C CYS A 604 6.71 -0.28 11.24
N HIS A 605 7.13 -1.56 11.28
CA HIS A 605 7.18 -2.43 10.12
C HIS A 605 5.81 -2.59 9.45
N MET A 606 4.76 -2.81 10.23
CA MET A 606 3.39 -2.94 9.71
C MET A 606 2.88 -1.63 9.10
N LEU A 607 3.15 -0.48 9.72
CA LEU A 607 2.78 0.84 9.18
C LEU A 607 3.51 1.15 7.87
N LEU A 608 4.81 0.86 7.80
CA LEU A 608 5.62 1.01 6.59
C LEU A 608 5.16 0.07 5.46
N SER A 609 4.76 -1.15 5.81
CA SER A 609 4.29 -2.15 4.84
C SER A 609 2.91 -1.81 4.27
N THR A 610 2.02 -1.22 5.07
CA THR A 610 0.66 -0.83 4.65
C THR A 610 0.61 0.57 4.02
N ARG A 611 1.56 1.45 4.35
CA ARG A 611 1.62 2.84 3.85
C ARG A 611 0.28 3.59 3.98
N LEU A 612 -0.33 3.51 5.18
CA LEU A 612 -1.67 4.02 5.47
C LEU A 612 -1.87 5.50 5.08
N LEU A 613 -0.84 6.34 5.24
CA LEU A 613 -0.94 7.78 4.95
C LEU A 613 -0.97 8.11 3.45
N SER A 614 -0.35 7.26 2.62
CA SER A 614 -0.34 7.43 1.17
C SER A 614 -1.51 6.74 0.47
N TYR A 615 -2.02 5.64 1.01
CA TYR A 615 -3.03 4.79 0.36
C TYR A 615 -4.43 4.90 0.98
N SER A 616 -4.72 5.98 1.73
CA SER A 616 -6.04 6.26 2.30
C SER A 616 -6.53 7.65 2.05
#